data_a2049381d5a66d20a05e0bb1075e24a9
#
_entry.id   a2049381d5a66d20a05e0bb1075e24a9
#
_cell.length_a   1.000
_cell.length_b   1.000
_cell.length_c   1.000
_cell.angle_alpha   90.00
_cell.angle_beta   90.00
_cell.angle_gamma   90.00
#
_symmetry.space_group_name_H-M   'P 1'
#
loop_
_entity.id
_entity.type
_entity.pdbx_description
1 polymer ?
#
loop_
_entity_poly.entity_id
_entity_poly.type
_entity_poly.pdbx_seq_one_letter_code
_entity_poly.pdbx_strand_id
1 'polypeptide(L)'
;MASTYVNDLRLNEMATGDASGSWGTVTNTNLELIGEALGFGTEGITTNADTHTSTVADGATDPVRAMYVKYTGTLDSACTITIAPNTINRMQFIENGTSGSQNIVISQGSGANVTIAPGNVKAVYLDGAGSGAAVTDAFASLSVGAINDITSKAFGTDSIMIGDTTTGTIDAANYNTGLGVDVFAALTSGDNNVAIGTGALTSNTTGAANTVSGTYAAYSNTTGGNNTASGFRAFQDNTTGSSNVAIGAYALDDNTTADNNTAVGYASLGANTTGADN
;
A
#
# COMPACT_ATOMS: atom_id res chain seq x y z
N MET A 1 16.00 33.72 36.65
CA MET A 1 16.40 32.33 36.29
C MET A 1 16.29 32.17 34.79
N ALA A 2 17.10 31.31 34.17
CA ALA A 2 16.93 31.02 32.74
C ALA A 2 15.61 30.27 32.56
N SER A 3 14.81 30.63 31.54
CA SER A 3 13.59 29.92 31.19
C SER A 3 13.92 28.49 30.88
N THR A 4 13.14 27.57 31.42
CA THR A 4 13.22 26.12 31.10
C THR A 4 12.14 25.80 30.09
N TYR A 5 12.54 25.16 29.00
CA TYR A 5 11.60 24.71 27.98
C TYR A 5 11.36 23.21 28.12
N VAL A 6 10.13 22.87 28.37
CA VAL A 6 9.71 21.48 28.67
C VAL A 6 8.77 20.95 27.64
N ASN A 7 8.62 19.62 27.62
CA ASN A 7 7.78 18.83 26.73
C ASN A 7 8.16 18.94 25.23
N ASP A 8 7.49 18.12 24.43
CA ASP A 8 7.75 18.00 22.99
C ASP A 8 7.29 19.22 22.17
N LEU A 9 6.49 20.09 22.77
CA LEU A 9 6.05 21.37 22.20
C LEU A 9 7.00 22.52 22.52
N ARG A 10 8.03 22.30 23.37
CA ARG A 10 9.03 23.32 23.75
C ARG A 10 8.39 24.57 24.33
N LEU A 11 7.39 24.39 25.18
CA LEU A 11 6.71 25.48 25.89
C LEU A 11 7.57 25.99 27.02
N ASN A 12 7.47 27.29 27.35
CA ASN A 12 8.15 27.90 28.45
C ASN A 12 7.52 27.50 29.78
N GLU A 13 8.27 26.80 30.64
CA GLU A 13 7.87 26.54 32.01
C GLU A 13 8.20 27.74 32.90
N MET A 14 7.18 28.29 33.52
CA MET A 14 7.32 29.41 34.44
C MET A 14 7.45 28.90 35.87
N ALA A 15 8.58 29.15 36.52
CA ALA A 15 8.74 28.89 37.94
C ALA A 15 7.96 29.92 38.78
N THR A 16 7.63 29.54 40.02
CA THR A 16 6.95 30.46 40.98
C THR A 16 7.78 31.70 41.18
N GLY A 17 7.21 32.86 40.88
CA GLY A 17 7.88 34.17 40.97
C GLY A 17 8.66 34.62 39.72
N ASP A 18 8.86 33.75 38.76
CA ASP A 18 9.34 34.13 37.43
C ASP A 18 8.25 34.90 36.67
N ALA A 19 8.65 35.67 35.69
CA ALA A 19 7.75 36.39 34.80
C ALA A 19 6.82 37.41 35.50
N SER A 20 7.17 37.92 36.68
CA SER A 20 6.43 39.03 37.30
C SER A 20 6.35 40.21 36.33
N GLY A 21 5.13 40.55 35.90
CA GLY A 21 4.83 41.55 34.87
C GLY A 21 4.82 41.05 33.41
N SER A 22 5.24 39.82 33.14
CA SER A 22 5.23 39.23 31.77
C SER A 22 4.49 37.92 31.66
N TRP A 23 3.87 37.40 32.72
CA TRP A 23 3.15 36.12 32.74
C TRP A 23 2.07 36.04 31.64
N GLY A 24 1.35 37.15 31.38
CA GLY A 24 0.33 37.19 30.35
C GLY A 24 0.90 36.96 28.93
N THR A 25 2.06 37.58 28.66
CA THR A 25 2.76 37.39 27.38
C THR A 25 3.23 35.94 27.22
N VAL A 26 3.85 35.38 28.25
CA VAL A 26 4.34 33.99 28.22
C VAL A 26 3.19 33.01 28.04
N THR A 27 2.07 33.24 28.75
CA THR A 27 0.88 32.38 28.59
C THR A 27 0.31 32.48 27.19
N ASN A 28 0.19 33.69 26.63
CA ASN A 28 -0.32 33.86 25.26
C ASN A 28 0.58 33.20 24.22
N THR A 29 1.90 33.38 24.35
CA THR A 29 2.87 32.69 23.46
C THR A 29 2.73 31.18 23.57
N ASN A 30 2.59 30.60 24.74
CA ASN A 30 2.41 29.17 24.90
C ASN A 30 1.09 28.69 24.24
N LEU A 31 0.00 29.44 24.34
CA LEU A 31 -1.27 29.12 23.68
C LEU A 31 -1.14 29.19 22.14
N GLU A 32 -0.40 30.16 21.62
CA GLU A 32 -0.09 30.28 20.19
C GLU A 32 0.70 29.07 19.70
N LEU A 33 1.75 28.65 20.45
CA LEU A 33 2.56 27.49 20.12
C LEU A 33 1.76 26.16 20.17
N ILE A 34 0.79 26.04 21.07
CA ILE A 34 -0.15 24.92 21.09
C ILE A 34 -1.03 24.95 19.83
N GLY A 35 -1.51 26.12 19.44
CA GLY A 35 -2.27 26.29 18.21
C GLY A 35 -1.48 25.88 16.96
N GLU A 36 -0.21 26.31 16.87
CA GLU A 36 0.69 25.88 15.79
C GLU A 36 0.89 24.37 15.77
N ALA A 37 1.07 23.74 16.92
CA ALA A 37 1.31 22.30 17.01
C ALA A 37 0.13 21.47 16.50
N LEU A 38 -1.08 21.98 16.51
CA LEU A 38 -2.28 21.34 15.95
C LEU A 38 -2.54 21.74 14.49
N GLY A 39 -1.71 22.60 13.93
CA GLY A 39 -1.90 23.21 12.62
C GLY A 39 -1.09 22.57 11.49
N PHE A 40 -0.93 23.39 10.46
CA PHE A 40 -0.19 23.11 9.23
C PHE A 40 1.00 24.05 9.13
N GLY A 41 2.19 23.50 8.88
CA GLY A 41 3.42 24.25 8.65
C GLY A 41 4.00 24.01 7.26
N THR A 42 4.66 25.01 6.70
CA THR A 42 5.43 24.89 5.47
C THR A 42 6.85 25.31 5.71
N GLU A 43 7.82 24.46 5.40
CA GLU A 43 9.23 24.74 5.51
C GLU A 43 9.93 24.62 4.16
N GLY A 44 10.74 25.63 3.84
CA GLY A 44 11.51 25.68 2.60
C GLY A 44 12.88 25.04 2.76
N ILE A 45 13.22 24.09 1.90
CA ILE A 45 14.58 23.56 1.78
C ILE A 45 15.36 24.43 0.79
N THR A 46 16.60 24.74 1.12
CA THR A 46 17.51 25.46 0.19
C THR A 46 17.65 24.66 -1.11
N THR A 47 17.61 25.35 -2.23
CA THR A 47 17.74 24.72 -3.57
C THR A 47 18.96 23.81 -3.63
N ASN A 48 18.74 22.57 -4.09
CA ASN A 48 19.75 21.51 -4.26
C ASN A 48 20.55 21.18 -2.98
N ALA A 49 19.90 21.29 -1.81
CA ALA A 49 20.53 20.88 -0.57
C ALA A 49 20.44 19.36 -0.37
N ASP A 50 21.56 18.70 -0.10
CA ASP A 50 21.63 17.28 0.27
C ASP A 50 21.20 17.03 1.73
N THR A 51 21.31 18.06 2.57
CA THR A 51 20.94 18.03 3.98
C THR A 51 20.22 19.31 4.40
N HIS A 52 19.25 19.17 5.30
CA HIS A 52 18.51 20.26 5.90
C HIS A 52 18.28 19.97 7.38
N THR A 53 18.36 20.98 8.24
CA THR A 53 18.03 20.83 9.66
C THR A 53 16.78 21.64 9.97
N SER A 54 15.74 20.96 10.39
CA SER A 54 14.48 21.53 10.85
C SER A 54 14.47 21.57 12.38
N THR A 55 14.35 22.74 12.95
CA THR A 55 14.44 22.91 14.41
C THR A 55 13.11 23.37 14.98
N VAL A 56 12.60 22.64 15.96
CA VAL A 56 11.48 23.10 16.79
C VAL A 56 12.03 24.09 17.81
N ALA A 57 11.69 25.36 17.63
CA ALA A 57 12.26 26.46 18.40
C ALA A 57 11.76 26.48 19.85
N ASP A 58 12.63 26.88 20.77
CA ASP A 58 12.29 27.06 22.17
C ASP A 58 11.46 28.33 22.37
N GLY A 59 10.20 28.19 22.74
CA GLY A 59 9.32 29.32 23.07
C GLY A 59 9.07 30.33 21.94
N ALA A 60 9.31 29.93 20.68
CA ALA A 60 9.10 30.77 19.50
C ALA A 60 8.38 29.98 18.42
N THR A 61 7.70 30.68 17.52
CA THR A 61 6.99 30.08 16.40
C THR A 61 7.94 29.43 15.39
N ASP A 62 7.57 28.27 14.86
CA ASP A 62 8.28 27.58 13.80
C ASP A 62 7.33 26.64 13.03
N PRO A 63 7.54 26.42 11.71
CA PRO A 63 6.66 25.59 10.91
C PRO A 63 6.76 24.10 11.24
N VAL A 64 7.87 23.65 11.83
CA VAL A 64 8.13 22.23 12.12
C VAL A 64 7.41 21.75 13.36
N ARG A 65 6.93 22.68 14.18
CA ARG A 65 6.09 22.39 15.35
C ARG A 65 4.74 21.78 14.94
N ALA A 66 4.25 22.11 13.76
CA ALA A 66 2.93 21.71 13.29
C ALA A 66 2.75 20.19 13.22
N MET A 67 1.53 19.72 13.44
CA MET A 67 1.18 18.29 13.27
C MET A 67 1.35 17.86 11.81
N TYR A 68 1.07 18.74 10.86
CA TYR A 68 1.28 18.52 9.43
C TYR A 68 2.35 19.48 8.92
N VAL A 69 3.44 18.97 8.39
CA VAL A 69 4.54 19.75 7.84
C VAL A 69 4.75 19.44 6.37
N LYS A 70 4.71 20.47 5.54
CA LYS A 70 5.03 20.38 4.12
C LYS A 70 6.43 20.93 3.86
N TYR A 71 7.31 20.11 3.35
CA TYR A 71 8.61 20.57 2.85
C TYR A 71 8.50 20.99 1.38
N THR A 72 9.08 22.17 1.07
CA THR A 72 9.07 22.74 -0.29
C THR A 72 10.50 23.11 -0.72
N GLY A 73 10.69 23.35 -2.01
CA GLY A 73 12.01 23.69 -2.58
C GLY A 73 12.27 22.87 -3.84
N THR A 74 13.43 23.11 -4.47
CA THR A 74 13.85 22.35 -5.66
C THR A 74 15.07 21.51 -5.33
N LEU A 75 15.02 20.22 -5.58
CA LEU A 75 16.08 19.26 -5.27
C LEU A 75 16.58 18.57 -6.55
N ASP A 76 17.89 18.35 -6.65
CA ASP A 76 18.56 17.57 -7.69
C ASP A 76 19.03 16.19 -7.21
N SER A 77 19.03 15.99 -5.89
CA SER A 77 19.35 14.74 -5.20
C SER A 77 18.42 14.52 -3.98
N ALA A 78 18.47 13.35 -3.37
CA ALA A 78 17.73 13.09 -2.14
C ALA A 78 18.27 13.96 -0.99
N CYS A 79 17.35 14.65 -0.28
CA CYS A 79 17.71 15.52 0.85
C CYS A 79 17.41 14.84 2.19
N THR A 80 18.40 14.75 3.07
CA THR A 80 18.19 14.30 4.45
C THR A 80 17.78 15.48 5.33
N ILE A 81 16.58 15.39 5.91
CA ILE A 81 16.01 16.39 6.81
C ILE A 81 16.15 15.87 8.25
N THR A 82 16.97 16.55 9.06
CA THR A 82 17.16 16.21 10.47
C THR A 82 16.25 17.06 11.35
N ILE A 83 15.33 16.42 12.06
CA ILE A 83 14.44 17.08 13.02
C ILE A 83 15.19 17.28 14.35
N ALA A 84 15.29 18.52 14.80
CA ALA A 84 15.97 18.91 16.03
C ALA A 84 15.01 19.64 17.00
N PRO A 85 15.26 19.58 18.33
CA PRO A 85 16.22 18.69 18.98
C PRO A 85 15.85 17.21 18.89
N ASN A 86 16.85 16.34 18.95
CA ASN A 86 16.69 14.88 18.87
C ASN A 86 16.03 14.22 20.09
N THR A 87 15.48 15.02 20.98
CA THR A 87 14.72 14.61 22.16
C THR A 87 13.20 14.78 22.00
N ILE A 88 12.76 15.27 20.87
CA ILE A 88 11.31 15.43 20.57
C ILE A 88 10.69 14.07 20.31
N ASN A 89 9.63 13.77 21.05
CA ASN A 89 8.85 12.55 20.92
C ASN A 89 7.43 12.90 20.49
N ARG A 90 7.07 12.61 19.23
CA ARG A 90 5.72 12.88 18.71
C ARG A 90 5.45 12.20 17.38
N MET A 91 4.18 12.18 17.01
CA MET A 91 3.74 11.83 15.66
C MET A 91 3.52 13.08 14.81
N GLN A 92 3.94 13.05 13.55
CA GLN A 92 3.74 14.10 12.57
C GLN A 92 3.34 13.51 11.20
N PHE A 93 2.54 14.27 10.46
CA PHE A 93 2.33 14.03 9.02
C PHE A 93 3.32 14.89 8.24
N ILE A 94 4.16 14.28 7.44
CA ILE A 94 5.18 14.98 6.65
C ILE A 94 4.92 14.78 5.16
N GLU A 95 4.80 15.88 4.43
CA GLU A 95 4.63 15.91 2.98
C GLU A 95 5.94 16.29 2.28
N ASN A 96 6.32 15.50 1.28
CA ASN A 96 7.35 15.90 0.32
C ASN A 96 6.71 16.71 -0.82
N GLY A 97 6.60 18.01 -0.64
CA GLY A 97 6.13 18.96 -1.65
C GLY A 97 7.25 19.61 -2.47
N THR A 98 8.44 19.01 -2.49
CA THR A 98 9.58 19.51 -3.27
C THR A 98 9.40 19.22 -4.76
N SER A 99 10.04 20.04 -5.60
CA SER A 99 10.19 19.79 -7.04
C SER A 99 11.52 19.12 -7.36
N GLY A 100 11.67 18.56 -8.58
CA GLY A 100 12.89 17.85 -8.99
C GLY A 100 12.80 16.32 -8.88
N SER A 101 11.62 15.79 -8.48
CA SER A 101 11.34 14.34 -8.40
C SER A 101 12.28 13.57 -7.46
N GLN A 102 12.75 14.21 -6.39
CA GLN A 102 13.67 13.63 -5.42
C GLN A 102 13.00 13.26 -4.11
N ASN A 103 13.50 12.22 -3.46
CA ASN A 103 13.05 11.83 -2.14
C ASN A 103 13.53 12.80 -1.05
N ILE A 104 12.75 12.94 0.02
CA ILE A 104 13.25 13.44 1.30
C ILE A 104 13.40 12.29 2.28
N VAL A 105 14.42 12.34 3.13
CA VAL A 105 14.71 11.34 4.15
C VAL A 105 14.61 12.00 5.50
N ILE A 106 13.62 11.63 6.30
CA ILE A 106 13.40 12.20 7.64
C ILE A 106 14.27 11.46 8.65
N SER A 107 15.08 12.19 9.38
CA SER A 107 16.03 11.71 10.40
C SER A 107 15.87 12.50 11.69
N GLN A 108 16.27 11.94 12.83
CA GLN A 108 16.29 12.64 14.10
C GLN A 108 17.61 12.41 14.87
N GLY A 109 18.30 11.31 14.62
CA GLY A 109 19.57 10.94 15.25
C GLY A 109 20.30 9.89 14.40
N SER A 110 20.99 8.96 15.04
CA SER A 110 21.68 7.86 14.36
C SER A 110 20.82 6.62 14.14
N GLY A 111 19.56 6.65 14.58
CA GLY A 111 18.62 5.53 14.42
C GLY A 111 18.04 5.43 13.00
N ALA A 112 16.95 4.68 12.89
CA ALA A 112 16.26 4.49 11.61
C ALA A 112 15.68 5.79 11.03
N ASN A 113 15.57 5.88 9.73
CA ASN A 113 15.03 7.01 8.99
C ASN A 113 13.84 6.59 8.12
N VAL A 114 12.99 7.55 7.76
CA VAL A 114 11.84 7.35 6.87
C VAL A 114 12.02 8.12 5.57
N THR A 115 11.94 7.42 4.44
CA THR A 115 11.98 8.03 3.10
C THR A 115 10.57 8.36 2.63
N ILE A 116 10.38 9.58 2.10
CA ILE A 116 9.12 10.07 1.54
C ILE A 116 9.36 10.47 0.07
N ALA A 117 8.67 9.79 -0.84
CA ALA A 117 8.77 10.09 -2.26
C ALA A 117 8.07 11.43 -2.61
N PRO A 118 8.43 12.07 -3.74
CA PRO A 118 7.82 13.32 -4.17
C PRO A 118 6.30 13.25 -4.26
N GLY A 119 5.62 14.27 -3.76
CA GLY A 119 4.17 14.36 -3.74
C GLY A 119 3.45 13.48 -2.70
N ASN A 120 4.20 12.69 -1.93
CA ASN A 120 3.63 11.79 -0.94
C ASN A 120 3.63 12.38 0.47
N VAL A 121 2.72 11.88 1.29
CA VAL A 121 2.63 12.17 2.74
C VAL A 121 2.86 10.88 3.51
N LYS A 122 3.62 10.96 4.59
CA LYS A 122 3.73 9.88 5.58
C LYS A 122 3.46 10.39 6.98
N ALA A 123 2.79 9.57 7.79
CA ALA A 123 2.76 9.75 9.23
C ALA A 123 4.04 9.13 9.81
N VAL A 124 4.83 9.93 10.49
CA VAL A 124 6.08 9.48 11.12
C VAL A 124 6.01 9.61 12.63
N TYR A 125 6.65 8.69 13.34
CA TYR A 125 6.87 8.77 14.77
C TYR A 125 8.34 9.07 15.05
N LEU A 126 8.57 10.17 15.76
CA LEU A 126 9.87 10.61 16.27
C LEU A 126 10.00 10.08 17.70
N ASP A 127 10.98 9.24 18.01
CA ASP A 127 11.06 8.58 19.32
C ASP A 127 11.79 9.39 20.40
N GLY A 128 12.50 10.45 20.01
CA GLY A 128 13.15 11.37 20.94
C GLY A 128 14.28 10.75 21.77
N ALA A 129 14.88 9.66 21.33
CA ALA A 129 15.86 8.89 22.11
C ALA A 129 17.26 9.53 22.16
N GLY A 130 17.41 10.83 21.89
CA GLY A 130 18.68 11.56 21.91
C GLY A 130 19.56 11.19 20.72
N SER A 131 20.85 10.93 20.93
CA SER A 131 21.79 10.63 19.84
C SER A 131 21.40 9.39 19.03
N GLY A 132 20.71 8.44 19.65
CA GLY A 132 20.19 7.23 19.01
C GLY A 132 18.78 7.39 18.43
N ALA A 133 18.20 8.59 18.46
CA ALA A 133 16.82 8.82 18.05
C ALA A 133 16.54 8.28 16.63
N ALA A 134 15.39 7.63 16.50
CA ALA A 134 14.90 7.04 15.26
C ALA A 134 13.61 7.72 14.80
N VAL A 135 13.40 7.68 13.49
CA VAL A 135 12.13 8.02 12.85
C VAL A 135 11.55 6.74 12.25
N THR A 136 10.31 6.45 12.60
CA THR A 136 9.60 5.29 12.06
C THR A 136 8.34 5.71 11.30
N ASP A 137 8.00 5.00 10.26
CA ASP A 137 6.71 5.16 9.58
C ASP A 137 5.62 4.63 10.52
N ALA A 138 4.80 5.54 11.06
CA ALA A 138 3.81 5.21 12.07
C ALA A 138 2.75 4.23 11.58
N PHE A 139 2.58 4.11 10.26
CA PHE A 139 1.61 3.23 9.64
C PHE A 139 2.24 2.11 8.80
N ALA A 140 3.57 1.95 8.81
CA ALA A 140 4.24 0.86 8.08
C ALA A 140 3.74 -0.53 8.48
N SER A 141 3.27 -0.68 9.72
CA SER A 141 2.69 -1.91 10.25
C SER A 141 1.22 -1.72 10.62
N LEU A 142 0.54 -0.74 10.02
CA LEU A 142 -0.89 -0.56 10.24
C LEU A 142 -1.62 -1.75 9.62
N SER A 143 -1.72 -2.76 10.42
CA SER A 143 -2.55 -3.92 10.21
C SER A 143 -3.98 -3.50 10.56
N VAL A 144 -4.81 -3.25 9.57
CA VAL A 144 -6.25 -3.04 9.80
C VAL A 144 -6.82 -4.41 10.14
N GLY A 145 -6.82 -4.76 11.43
CA GLY A 145 -7.01 -6.13 11.92
C GLY A 145 -8.29 -6.83 11.45
N ALA A 146 -9.32 -6.09 11.09
CA ALA A 146 -10.54 -6.64 10.49
C ALA A 146 -10.48 -6.76 8.94
N ILE A 147 -9.45 -6.19 8.30
CA ILE A 147 -9.18 -6.29 6.85
C ILE A 147 -7.91 -7.14 6.62
N ASN A 148 -7.21 -7.56 7.68
CA ASN A 148 -5.95 -8.31 7.57
C ASN A 148 -6.08 -9.68 6.92
N ASP A 149 -7.29 -10.23 6.89
CA ASP A 149 -7.56 -11.46 6.16
C ASP A 149 -7.85 -11.23 4.67
N ILE A 150 -7.88 -9.95 4.24
CA ILE A 150 -7.96 -9.61 2.81
C ILE A 150 -6.55 -9.36 2.30
N THR A 151 -5.88 -10.42 1.92
CA THR A 151 -4.63 -10.31 1.18
C THR A 151 -4.94 -9.87 -0.24
N SER A 152 -4.44 -8.72 -0.66
CA SER A 152 -4.57 -8.25 -2.03
C SER A 152 -3.20 -8.14 -2.68
N LYS A 153 -3.09 -8.57 -3.93
CA LYS A 153 -1.89 -8.43 -4.76
C LYS A 153 -2.26 -7.75 -6.07
N ALA A 154 -1.56 -6.69 -6.40
CA ALA A 154 -1.56 -6.14 -7.75
C ALA A 154 -0.44 -6.81 -8.55
N PHE A 155 -0.70 -7.19 -9.78
CA PHE A 155 0.27 -7.80 -10.69
C PHE A 155 -0.04 -7.41 -12.14
N GLY A 156 1.00 -7.32 -12.97
CA GLY A 156 0.83 -6.83 -14.33
C GLY A 156 0.25 -5.42 -14.38
N THR A 157 -0.35 -5.05 -15.51
CA THR A 157 -1.07 -3.79 -15.68
C THR A 157 -2.54 -4.01 -15.35
N ASP A 158 -3.10 -3.15 -14.47
CA ASP A 158 -4.54 -3.12 -14.13
C ASP A 158 -5.13 -4.48 -13.67
N SER A 159 -4.31 -5.32 -13.03
CA SER A 159 -4.73 -6.61 -12.47
C SER A 159 -4.82 -6.55 -10.95
N ILE A 160 -5.81 -7.23 -10.38
CA ILE A 160 -5.99 -7.35 -8.92
C ILE A 160 -6.33 -8.79 -8.53
N MET A 161 -5.77 -9.26 -7.41
CA MET A 161 -6.16 -10.50 -6.76
C MET A 161 -6.43 -10.26 -5.28
N ILE A 162 -7.48 -10.85 -4.76
CA ILE A 162 -7.86 -10.84 -3.34
C ILE A 162 -7.96 -12.29 -2.85
N GLY A 163 -7.19 -12.62 -1.80
CA GLY A 163 -7.11 -13.97 -1.25
C GLY A 163 -5.67 -14.41 -1.05
N ASP A 164 -5.27 -15.55 -1.54
CA ASP A 164 -3.88 -16.01 -1.50
C ASP A 164 -3.01 -15.16 -2.45
N THR A 165 -1.78 -14.87 -2.02
CA THR A 165 -0.79 -14.14 -2.83
C THR A 165 0.14 -15.05 -3.62
N THR A 166 -0.06 -16.37 -3.57
CA THR A 166 0.72 -17.33 -4.32
C THR A 166 0.35 -17.25 -5.80
N THR A 167 1.20 -16.66 -6.59
CA THR A 167 1.10 -16.60 -8.05
C THR A 167 2.38 -17.14 -8.64
N GLY A 168 2.33 -17.66 -9.87
CA GLY A 168 3.53 -17.97 -10.64
C GLY A 168 4.41 -16.74 -10.86
N THR A 169 5.50 -16.89 -11.60
CA THR A 169 6.31 -15.75 -12.05
C THR A 169 5.50 -14.97 -13.09
N ILE A 170 4.87 -13.89 -12.65
CA ILE A 170 4.03 -13.07 -13.53
C ILE A 170 4.91 -12.07 -14.26
N ASP A 171 5.18 -12.33 -15.53
CA ASP A 171 6.02 -11.47 -16.36
C ASP A 171 5.22 -10.44 -17.16
N ALA A 172 4.03 -10.78 -17.64
CA ALA A 172 3.25 -9.93 -18.55
C ALA A 172 1.73 -10.08 -18.45
N ALA A 173 1.19 -10.75 -17.43
CA ALA A 173 -0.25 -10.94 -17.28
C ALA A 173 -0.96 -9.64 -16.88
N ASN A 174 -1.89 -9.15 -17.72
CA ASN A 174 -2.57 -7.87 -17.55
C ASN A 174 -4.10 -8.05 -17.48
N TYR A 175 -4.78 -7.08 -16.87
CA TYR A 175 -6.26 -7.00 -16.83
C TYR A 175 -6.94 -8.22 -16.21
N ASN A 176 -6.32 -8.86 -15.21
CA ASN A 176 -6.85 -10.03 -14.54
C ASN A 176 -7.52 -9.66 -13.21
N THR A 177 -8.64 -10.31 -12.89
CA THR A 177 -9.34 -10.16 -11.62
C THR A 177 -9.47 -11.50 -10.93
N GLY A 178 -8.90 -11.65 -9.73
CA GLY A 178 -8.93 -12.87 -8.94
C GLY A 178 -9.53 -12.65 -7.55
N LEU A 179 -10.38 -13.60 -7.11
CA LEU A 179 -10.93 -13.62 -5.76
C LEU A 179 -10.98 -15.05 -5.23
N GLY A 180 -10.14 -15.39 -4.28
CA GLY A 180 -10.08 -16.71 -3.62
C GLY A 180 -8.66 -17.18 -3.35
N VAL A 181 -8.55 -18.33 -2.69
CA VAL A 181 -7.27 -19.00 -2.41
C VAL A 181 -6.82 -19.79 -3.65
N ASP A 182 -5.53 -19.82 -3.94
CA ASP A 182 -4.90 -20.49 -5.10
C ASP A 182 -5.45 -20.07 -6.48
N VAL A 183 -6.08 -18.89 -6.55
CA VAL A 183 -6.48 -18.32 -7.83
C VAL A 183 -5.25 -17.87 -8.59
N PHE A 184 -5.14 -18.25 -9.89
CA PHE A 184 -4.00 -17.86 -10.73
C PHE A 184 -2.62 -18.29 -10.20
N ALA A 185 -2.52 -19.37 -9.42
CA ALA A 185 -1.26 -19.78 -8.80
C ALA A 185 -0.11 -20.03 -9.79
N ALA A 186 -0.42 -20.43 -11.02
CA ALA A 186 0.56 -20.69 -12.09
C ALA A 186 0.60 -19.61 -13.19
N LEU A 187 -0.14 -18.49 -13.05
CA LEU A 187 -0.28 -17.50 -14.12
C LEU A 187 1.09 -16.86 -14.46
N THR A 188 1.39 -16.76 -15.76
CA THR A 188 2.60 -16.11 -16.26
C THR A 188 2.31 -14.92 -17.17
N SER A 189 1.55 -15.11 -18.26
CA SER A 189 1.27 -14.07 -19.25
C SER A 189 -0.16 -14.07 -19.80
N GLY A 190 -1.08 -14.87 -19.23
CA GLY A 190 -2.48 -14.84 -19.64
C GLY A 190 -3.19 -13.53 -19.27
N ASP A 191 -3.85 -12.89 -20.23
CA ASP A 191 -4.53 -11.60 -20.05
C ASP A 191 -6.05 -11.73 -19.95
N ASN A 192 -6.70 -10.70 -19.40
CA ASN A 192 -8.16 -10.53 -19.42
C ASN A 192 -8.94 -11.69 -18.77
N ASN A 193 -8.41 -12.31 -17.73
CA ASN A 193 -9.11 -13.39 -17.05
C ASN A 193 -9.84 -12.88 -15.80
N VAL A 194 -11.02 -13.44 -15.54
CA VAL A 194 -11.77 -13.28 -14.29
C VAL A 194 -11.86 -14.64 -13.62
N ALA A 195 -11.39 -14.78 -12.37
CA ALA A 195 -11.44 -16.02 -11.62
C ALA A 195 -11.93 -15.78 -10.18
N ILE A 196 -13.05 -16.40 -9.83
CA ILE A 196 -13.68 -16.28 -8.51
C ILE A 196 -13.91 -17.66 -7.91
N GLY A 197 -13.33 -17.94 -6.76
CA GLY A 197 -13.46 -19.21 -6.03
C GLY A 197 -12.11 -19.86 -5.74
N THR A 198 -12.06 -20.64 -4.66
CA THR A 198 -10.84 -21.40 -4.31
C THR A 198 -10.42 -22.32 -5.46
N GLY A 199 -9.18 -22.20 -5.89
CA GLY A 199 -8.63 -23.03 -6.98
C GLY A 199 -9.16 -22.71 -8.37
N ALA A 200 -9.85 -21.60 -8.59
CA ALA A 200 -10.27 -21.18 -9.92
C ALA A 200 -9.05 -20.79 -10.77
N LEU A 201 -8.90 -21.37 -11.97
CA LEU A 201 -7.78 -21.14 -12.89
C LEU A 201 -6.39 -21.31 -12.25
N THR A 202 -6.25 -22.21 -11.27
CA THR A 202 -4.97 -22.44 -10.55
C THR A 202 -3.82 -22.73 -11.50
N SER A 203 -4.01 -23.61 -12.48
CA SER A 203 -2.96 -24.05 -13.41
C SER A 203 -2.79 -23.17 -14.64
N ASN A 204 -3.58 -22.09 -14.77
CA ASN A 204 -3.54 -21.25 -15.96
C ASN A 204 -2.18 -20.54 -16.08
N THR A 205 -1.50 -20.73 -17.21
CA THR A 205 -0.23 -20.09 -17.48
C THR A 205 -0.35 -18.95 -18.48
N THR A 206 -0.86 -19.23 -19.67
CA THR A 206 -0.98 -18.28 -20.77
C THR A 206 -2.39 -18.14 -21.34
N GLY A 207 -3.35 -18.94 -20.85
CA GLY A 207 -4.74 -18.85 -21.28
C GLY A 207 -5.34 -17.48 -21.00
N ALA A 208 -6.01 -16.89 -21.99
CA ALA A 208 -6.52 -15.54 -21.94
C ALA A 208 -8.05 -15.47 -22.13
N ALA A 209 -8.65 -14.38 -21.69
CA ALA A 209 -10.08 -14.09 -21.86
C ALA A 209 -11.01 -15.16 -21.26
N ASN A 210 -10.63 -15.79 -20.16
CA ASN A 210 -11.47 -16.75 -19.45
C ASN A 210 -12.29 -16.05 -18.36
N THR A 211 -13.57 -16.44 -18.24
CA THR A 211 -14.44 -15.99 -17.14
C THR A 211 -14.86 -17.21 -16.32
N VAL A 212 -14.31 -17.32 -15.10
CA VAL A 212 -14.44 -18.52 -14.27
C VAL A 212 -14.97 -18.16 -12.88
N SER A 213 -16.05 -18.81 -12.46
CA SER A 213 -16.66 -18.61 -11.14
C SER A 213 -17.08 -19.94 -10.51
N GLY A 214 -16.39 -20.36 -9.49
CA GLY A 214 -16.65 -21.59 -8.74
C GLY A 214 -15.39 -22.21 -8.15
N THR A 215 -15.55 -22.92 -7.03
CA THR A 215 -14.45 -23.69 -6.43
C THR A 215 -13.99 -24.78 -7.39
N TYR A 216 -12.67 -24.81 -7.68
CA TYR A 216 -12.01 -25.69 -8.65
C TYR A 216 -12.55 -25.61 -10.08
N ALA A 217 -13.25 -24.53 -10.44
CA ALA A 217 -13.65 -24.33 -11.83
C ALA A 217 -12.41 -24.04 -12.70
N ALA A 218 -12.34 -24.69 -13.87
CA ALA A 218 -11.22 -24.64 -14.81
C ALA A 218 -9.84 -24.84 -14.14
N TYR A 219 -9.77 -25.70 -13.11
CA TYR A 219 -8.60 -25.88 -12.26
C TYR A 219 -7.34 -26.26 -13.06
N SER A 220 -7.46 -27.20 -13.99
CA SER A 220 -6.37 -27.76 -14.80
C SER A 220 -6.07 -26.96 -16.07
N ASN A 221 -6.82 -25.89 -16.36
CA ASN A 221 -6.62 -25.10 -17.57
C ASN A 221 -5.21 -24.51 -17.59
N THR A 222 -4.47 -24.73 -18.69
CA THR A 222 -3.10 -24.19 -18.83
C THR A 222 -3.02 -23.08 -19.86
N THR A 223 -3.50 -23.33 -21.08
CA THR A 223 -3.39 -22.42 -22.22
C THR A 223 -4.74 -22.14 -22.92
N GLY A 224 -5.81 -22.86 -22.53
CA GLY A 224 -7.13 -22.66 -23.10
C GLY A 224 -7.66 -21.25 -22.86
N GLY A 225 -8.21 -20.60 -23.89
CA GLY A 225 -8.72 -19.24 -23.85
C GLY A 225 -10.17 -19.11 -24.26
N ASN A 226 -10.79 -17.95 -23.98
CA ASN A 226 -12.17 -17.63 -24.29
C ASN A 226 -13.21 -18.60 -23.67
N ASN A 227 -12.91 -19.18 -22.54
CA ASN A 227 -13.81 -20.10 -21.86
C ASN A 227 -14.65 -19.38 -20.79
N THR A 228 -15.90 -19.82 -20.65
CA THR A 228 -16.79 -19.43 -19.56
C THR A 228 -17.10 -20.65 -18.70
N ALA A 229 -16.68 -20.67 -17.43
CA ALA A 229 -16.98 -21.74 -16.49
C ALA A 229 -17.65 -21.18 -15.23
N SER A 230 -18.85 -21.66 -14.91
CA SER A 230 -19.59 -21.22 -13.73
C SER A 230 -20.21 -22.39 -12.98
N GLY A 231 -19.68 -22.70 -11.81
CA GLY A 231 -20.14 -23.80 -10.96
C GLY A 231 -18.98 -24.54 -10.28
N PHE A 232 -19.29 -25.31 -9.24
CA PHE A 232 -18.32 -26.18 -8.56
C PHE A 232 -17.76 -27.21 -9.57
N ARG A 233 -16.41 -27.20 -9.75
CA ARG A 233 -15.70 -28.07 -10.70
C ARG A 233 -16.20 -28.01 -12.16
N ALA A 234 -16.84 -26.90 -12.54
CA ALA A 234 -17.17 -26.71 -13.96
C ALA A 234 -15.88 -26.60 -14.77
N PHE A 235 -15.77 -27.38 -15.87
CA PHE A 235 -14.62 -27.38 -16.78
C PHE A 235 -13.28 -27.73 -16.09
N GLN A 236 -13.32 -28.58 -15.06
CA GLN A 236 -12.18 -28.79 -14.15
C GLN A 236 -10.93 -29.30 -14.86
N ASP A 237 -11.06 -30.35 -15.69
CA ASP A 237 -9.92 -31.08 -16.25
C ASP A 237 -9.45 -30.53 -17.61
N ASN A 238 -10.01 -29.41 -18.06
CA ASN A 238 -9.55 -28.77 -19.28
C ASN A 238 -8.09 -28.36 -19.19
N THR A 239 -7.32 -28.60 -20.22
CA THR A 239 -5.93 -28.15 -20.32
C THR A 239 -5.74 -27.09 -21.39
N THR A 240 -6.22 -27.32 -22.61
CA THR A 240 -6.00 -26.44 -23.76
C THR A 240 -7.25 -26.08 -24.55
N GLY A 241 -8.38 -26.72 -24.25
CA GLY A 241 -9.66 -26.44 -24.94
C GLY A 241 -10.09 -24.99 -24.79
N SER A 242 -10.57 -24.42 -25.88
CA SER A 242 -10.90 -22.99 -25.99
C SER A 242 -12.36 -22.78 -26.47
N SER A 243 -12.90 -21.59 -26.21
CA SER A 243 -14.24 -21.21 -26.65
C SER A 243 -15.37 -22.10 -26.12
N ASN A 244 -15.21 -22.63 -24.91
CA ASN A 244 -16.22 -23.48 -24.27
C ASN A 244 -17.06 -22.68 -23.26
N VAL A 245 -18.32 -23.10 -23.11
CA VAL A 245 -19.24 -22.59 -22.09
C VAL A 245 -19.67 -23.76 -21.18
N ALA A 246 -19.31 -23.72 -19.91
CA ALA A 246 -19.65 -24.72 -18.90
C ALA A 246 -20.38 -24.05 -17.72
N ILE A 247 -21.69 -24.14 -17.67
CA ILE A 247 -22.51 -23.52 -16.62
C ILE A 247 -23.27 -24.61 -15.84
N GLY A 248 -22.92 -24.78 -14.59
CA GLY A 248 -23.46 -25.81 -13.70
C GLY A 248 -22.35 -26.61 -13.02
N ALA A 249 -22.63 -27.17 -11.84
CA ALA A 249 -21.62 -28.01 -11.17
C ALA A 249 -21.32 -29.23 -12.06
N TYR A 250 -20.01 -29.53 -12.22
CA TYR A 250 -19.49 -30.63 -13.06
C TYR A 250 -19.86 -30.51 -14.56
N ALA A 251 -20.28 -29.35 -15.06
CA ALA A 251 -20.47 -29.15 -16.49
C ALA A 251 -19.12 -29.22 -17.21
N LEU A 252 -18.97 -30.03 -18.26
CA LEU A 252 -17.74 -30.27 -19.03
C LEU A 252 -16.52 -30.59 -18.14
N ASP A 253 -16.67 -31.26 -16.99
CA ASP A 253 -15.57 -31.47 -16.05
C ASP A 253 -14.46 -32.38 -16.60
N ASP A 254 -14.77 -33.40 -17.40
CA ASP A 254 -13.76 -34.27 -18.04
C ASP A 254 -13.21 -33.72 -19.38
N ASN A 255 -13.63 -32.53 -19.83
CA ASN A 255 -13.12 -31.97 -21.09
C ASN A 255 -11.64 -31.65 -20.93
N THR A 256 -10.81 -32.11 -21.87
CA THR A 256 -9.36 -31.85 -21.79
C THR A 256 -8.87 -30.89 -22.87
N THR A 257 -9.24 -31.08 -24.10
CA THR A 257 -8.69 -30.33 -25.24
C THR A 257 -9.76 -29.89 -26.27
N ALA A 258 -11.02 -30.27 -26.06
CA ALA A 258 -12.06 -29.97 -27.05
C ALA A 258 -12.49 -28.49 -26.98
N ASP A 259 -12.79 -27.96 -28.16
CA ASP A 259 -13.20 -26.57 -28.35
C ASP A 259 -14.70 -26.46 -28.66
N ASN A 260 -15.24 -25.23 -28.53
CA ASN A 260 -16.56 -24.83 -29.02
C ASN A 260 -17.74 -25.61 -28.43
N ASN A 261 -17.63 -26.11 -27.20
CA ASN A 261 -18.74 -26.84 -26.57
C ASN A 261 -19.55 -25.89 -25.67
N THR A 262 -20.88 -26.11 -25.65
CA THR A 262 -21.78 -25.41 -24.74
C THR A 262 -22.52 -26.41 -23.87
N ALA A 263 -22.25 -26.41 -22.57
CA ALA A 263 -22.89 -27.24 -21.57
C ALA A 263 -23.55 -26.39 -20.48
N VAL A 264 -24.86 -26.53 -20.33
CA VAL A 264 -25.63 -25.82 -19.31
C VAL A 264 -26.44 -26.84 -18.50
N GLY A 265 -26.21 -26.91 -17.22
CA GLY A 265 -26.87 -27.82 -16.28
C GLY A 265 -25.86 -28.66 -15.49
N TYR A 266 -26.34 -29.30 -14.41
CA TYR A 266 -25.54 -30.21 -13.58
C TYR A 266 -25.01 -31.39 -14.43
N ALA A 267 -23.67 -31.59 -14.39
CA ALA A 267 -22.95 -32.64 -15.11
C ALA A 267 -23.28 -32.71 -16.64
N SER A 268 -23.72 -31.60 -17.22
CA SER A 268 -23.98 -31.51 -18.65
C SER A 268 -22.67 -31.69 -19.42
N LEU A 269 -22.66 -32.59 -20.44
CA LEU A 269 -21.45 -32.99 -21.17
C LEU A 269 -20.27 -33.39 -20.25
N GLY A 270 -20.54 -33.84 -19.01
CA GLY A 270 -19.50 -34.12 -18.01
C GLY A 270 -18.50 -35.19 -18.46
N ALA A 271 -18.89 -36.17 -19.27
CA ALA A 271 -18.00 -37.21 -19.80
C ALA A 271 -17.38 -36.84 -21.18
N ASN A 272 -17.54 -35.62 -21.67
CA ASN A 272 -16.93 -35.21 -22.93
C ASN A 272 -15.46 -34.93 -22.74
N THR A 273 -14.57 -35.65 -23.40
CA THR A 273 -13.13 -35.45 -23.31
C THR A 273 -12.54 -34.70 -24.49
N THR A 274 -12.93 -35.06 -25.70
CA THR A 274 -12.34 -34.54 -26.94
C THR A 274 -13.37 -34.19 -28.02
N GLY A 275 -14.69 -34.38 -27.78
CA GLY A 275 -15.72 -33.97 -28.70
C GLY A 275 -15.89 -32.47 -28.78
N ALA A 276 -15.77 -31.86 -29.94
CA ALA A 276 -15.94 -30.44 -30.18
C ALA A 276 -17.30 -30.10 -30.79
N ASP A 277 -17.67 -28.84 -30.80
CA ASP A 277 -18.84 -28.27 -31.47
C ASP A 277 -20.20 -28.87 -30.98
N ASN A 278 -20.32 -29.17 -29.67
CA ASN A 278 -21.57 -29.71 -29.08
C ASN A 278 -22.40 -28.62 -28.39
#